data_5197fd0a270b66dfa80c388080fddf3a
#
_entry.id   5197fd0a270b66dfa80c388080fddf3a
#
_cell.length_a   1.000
_cell.length_b   1.000
_cell.length_c   1.000
_cell.angle_alpha   90.00
_cell.angle_beta   90.00
_cell.angle_gamma   90.00
#
_symmetry.space_group_name_H-M   'P 1'
#
loop_
_entity.id
_entity.type
_entity.pdbx_description
1 polymer ?
#
loop_
_entity_poly.entity_id
_entity_poly.type
_entity_poly.pdbx_seq_one_letter_code
_entity_poly.pdbx_strand_id
1 'polypeptide(L)'
;MNWSYKENQIFSLDNNGEVISKVDFTKVDENTIDIEHVYVSPEYRGQGVADKTMLAVVDYLREKKLKATASCSYANSWFRKNEELYKDIIAIEMRTQAAACKINSEH
;
A
#
# COMPACT_ATOMS: atom_id res chain seq x y z
N MET A 1 -5.05 15.05 5.91
CA MET A 1 -3.70 14.97 5.33
C MET A 1 -3.76 15.18 3.82
N ASN A 2 -2.81 15.90 3.32
CA ASN A 2 -2.71 16.14 1.88
C ASN A 2 -1.73 15.17 1.25
N TRP A 3 -2.15 14.52 0.18
CA TRP A 3 -1.34 13.51 -0.51
C TRP A 3 -0.81 14.05 -1.82
N SER A 4 0.47 13.77 -2.08
CA SER A 4 1.14 14.14 -3.32
C SER A 4 1.58 12.87 -4.03
N TYR A 5 1.71 12.96 -5.35
CA TYR A 5 1.98 11.78 -6.18
C TYR A 5 3.18 12.07 -7.08
N LYS A 6 4.09 11.11 -7.09
CA LYS A 6 5.20 11.08 -8.05
C LYS A 6 5.10 9.77 -8.81
N GLU A 7 5.96 9.57 -9.79
CA GLU A 7 5.88 8.41 -10.67
C GLU A 7 5.78 7.08 -9.93
N ASN A 8 6.55 6.88 -8.87
CA ASN A 8 6.58 5.62 -8.12
C ASN A 8 6.39 5.84 -6.63
N GLN A 9 5.71 6.92 -6.26
CA GLN A 9 5.60 7.26 -4.85
C GLN A 9 4.33 8.07 -4.55
N ILE A 10 3.72 7.75 -3.41
CA ILE A 10 2.64 8.55 -2.84
C ILE A 10 3.15 9.00 -1.47
N PHE A 11 3.03 10.29 -1.17
CA PHE A 11 3.58 10.80 0.08
C PHE A 11 2.78 11.98 0.61
N SER A 12 2.98 12.28 1.90
CA SER A 12 2.40 13.42 2.57
C SER A 12 3.49 14.14 3.35
N LEU A 13 3.47 15.46 3.29
CA LEU A 13 4.44 16.31 3.97
C LEU A 13 3.77 17.15 5.05
N ASP A 14 4.51 17.49 6.09
CA ASP A 14 4.03 18.39 7.12
C ASP A 14 4.24 19.85 6.68
N ASN A 15 3.91 20.80 7.56
CA ASN A 15 4.03 22.22 7.24
C ASN A 15 5.48 22.68 7.04
N ASN A 16 6.43 21.88 7.51
CA ASN A 16 7.86 22.18 7.35
C ASN A 16 8.47 21.49 6.13
N GLY A 17 7.66 20.80 5.36
CA GLY A 17 8.13 20.08 4.18
C GLY A 17 8.77 18.73 4.49
N GLU A 18 8.62 18.23 5.72
CA GLU A 18 9.16 16.93 6.07
C GLU A 18 8.14 15.84 5.84
N VAL A 19 8.62 14.63 5.53
CA VAL A 19 7.75 13.50 5.22
C VAL A 19 7.02 13.01 6.47
N ILE A 20 5.70 13.02 6.41
CA ILE A 20 4.85 12.39 7.42
C ILE A 20 4.74 10.90 7.11
N SER A 21 4.47 10.58 5.85
CA SER A 21 4.27 9.21 5.40
C SER A 21 4.56 9.12 3.91
N LYS A 22 4.99 7.95 3.47
CA LYS A 22 5.18 7.69 2.04
C LYS A 22 5.01 6.21 1.72
N VAL A 23 4.63 5.96 0.47
CA VAL A 23 4.53 4.62 -0.09
C VAL A 23 5.38 4.58 -1.35
N ASP A 24 6.28 3.62 -1.42
CA ASP A 24 7.07 3.36 -2.63
C ASP A 24 6.50 2.15 -3.33
N PHE A 25 6.35 2.24 -4.64
CA PHE A 25 5.84 1.14 -5.44
C PHE A 25 6.52 1.11 -6.80
N THR A 26 6.45 -0.06 -7.46
CA THR A 26 6.95 -0.23 -8.82
C THR A 26 5.84 -0.77 -9.70
N LYS A 27 5.91 -0.45 -10.98
CA LYS A 27 4.96 -0.95 -11.95
C LYS A 27 5.37 -2.36 -12.36
N VAL A 28 4.46 -3.32 -12.17
CA VAL A 28 4.69 -4.71 -12.55
C VAL A 28 4.29 -4.95 -14.00
N ASP A 29 3.13 -4.41 -14.37
CA ASP A 29 2.64 -4.44 -15.75
C ASP A 29 1.72 -3.23 -15.95
N GLU A 30 1.02 -3.17 -17.07
CA GLU A 30 0.18 -2.03 -17.40
C GLU A 30 -0.92 -1.75 -16.36
N ASN A 31 -1.36 -2.77 -15.67
CA ASN A 31 -2.51 -2.68 -14.78
C ASN A 31 -2.20 -2.95 -13.32
N THR A 32 -0.94 -3.24 -12.98
CA THR A 32 -0.58 -3.70 -11.64
C THR A 32 0.68 -3.00 -11.14
N ILE A 33 0.64 -2.59 -9.88
CA ILE A 33 1.83 -2.10 -9.18
C ILE A 33 2.13 -3.02 -8.00
N ASP A 34 3.38 -3.03 -7.55
CA ASP A 34 3.79 -3.73 -6.34
C ASP A 34 4.17 -2.72 -5.28
N ILE A 35 3.53 -2.78 -4.13
CA ILE A 35 3.83 -1.88 -3.02
C ILE A 35 5.01 -2.46 -2.26
N GLU A 36 6.13 -1.74 -2.30
CA GLU A 36 7.40 -2.20 -1.75
C GLU A 36 7.68 -1.71 -0.34
N HIS A 37 7.28 -0.47 -0.06
CA HIS A 37 7.53 0.16 1.23
C HIS A 37 6.40 1.06 1.65
N VAL A 38 6.04 0.98 2.92
CA VAL A 38 5.17 1.95 3.57
C VAL A 38 5.96 2.51 4.75
N TYR A 39 6.17 3.82 4.76
CA TYR A 39 6.94 4.49 5.78
C TYR A 39 6.08 5.54 6.50
N VAL A 40 6.16 5.57 7.82
CA VAL A 40 5.55 6.62 8.63
C VAL A 40 6.64 7.19 9.53
N SER A 41 6.77 8.52 9.53
CA SER A 41 7.74 9.18 10.38
C SER A 41 7.52 8.82 11.85
N PRO A 42 8.59 8.60 12.62
CA PRO A 42 8.45 8.24 14.05
C PRO A 42 7.58 9.19 14.85
N GLU A 43 7.58 10.48 14.50
CA GLU A 43 6.76 11.49 15.18
C GLU A 43 5.27 11.25 15.01
N TYR A 44 4.88 10.54 13.98
CA TYR A 44 3.49 10.33 13.63
C TYR A 44 3.01 8.89 13.82
N ARG A 45 3.87 8.03 14.33
CA ARG A 45 3.50 6.64 14.59
C ARG A 45 2.52 6.53 15.73
N GLY A 46 1.65 5.52 15.69
CA GLY A 46 0.64 5.31 16.71
C GLY A 46 -0.59 6.21 16.58
N GLN A 47 -0.70 6.96 15.49
CA GLN A 47 -1.81 7.89 15.27
C GLN A 47 -2.70 7.49 14.10
N GLY A 48 -2.59 6.25 13.64
CA GLY A 48 -3.39 5.77 12.52
C GLY A 48 -2.96 6.28 11.16
N VAL A 49 -1.77 6.86 11.06
CA VAL A 49 -1.27 7.42 9.80
C VAL A 49 -1.01 6.33 8.77
N ALA A 50 -0.49 5.18 9.20
CA ALA A 50 -0.25 4.07 8.27
C ALA A 50 -1.55 3.61 7.61
N ASP A 51 -2.63 3.54 8.37
CA ASP A 51 -3.94 3.16 7.85
C ASP A 51 -4.44 4.21 6.84
N LYS A 52 -4.31 5.49 7.17
CA LYS A 52 -4.67 6.57 6.25
C LYS A 52 -3.85 6.52 4.98
N THR A 53 -2.58 6.13 5.10
CA THR A 53 -1.69 5.96 3.95
C THR A 53 -2.21 4.86 3.03
N MET A 54 -2.62 3.73 3.58
CA MET A 54 -3.17 2.65 2.78
C MET A 54 -4.48 3.06 2.10
N LEU A 55 -5.31 3.85 2.79
CA LEU A 55 -6.54 4.36 2.17
C LEU A 55 -6.24 5.28 1.00
N ALA A 56 -5.19 6.09 1.09
CA ALA A 56 -4.75 6.92 -0.02
C ALA A 56 -4.28 6.06 -1.20
N VAL A 57 -3.62 4.95 -0.92
CA VAL A 57 -3.21 3.99 -1.96
C VAL A 57 -4.43 3.41 -2.64
N VAL A 58 -5.44 3.01 -1.88
CA VAL A 58 -6.70 2.46 -2.44
C VAL A 58 -7.34 3.47 -3.37
N ASP A 59 -7.45 4.72 -2.94
CA ASP A 59 -8.05 5.77 -3.77
C ASP A 59 -7.26 5.98 -5.07
N TYR A 60 -5.93 5.99 -4.96
CA TYR A 60 -5.06 6.11 -6.13
C TYR A 60 -5.29 4.96 -7.11
N LEU A 61 -5.33 3.73 -6.61
CA LEU A 61 -5.53 2.55 -7.45
C LEU A 61 -6.88 2.58 -8.17
N ARG A 62 -7.93 2.99 -7.46
CA ARG A 62 -9.26 3.10 -8.06
C ARG A 62 -9.32 4.19 -9.11
N GLU A 63 -8.73 5.33 -8.82
CA GLU A 63 -8.71 6.45 -9.76
C GLU A 63 -7.97 6.08 -11.04
N LYS A 64 -6.84 5.37 -10.90
CA LYS A 64 -6.02 4.98 -12.05
C LYS A 64 -6.44 3.65 -12.67
N LYS A 65 -7.42 2.98 -12.08
CA LYS A 65 -7.89 1.66 -12.52
C LYS A 65 -6.77 0.62 -12.51
N LEU A 66 -5.99 0.66 -11.45
CA LEU A 66 -4.87 -0.27 -11.22
C LEU A 66 -5.19 -1.25 -10.11
N LYS A 67 -4.44 -2.34 -10.10
CA LYS A 67 -4.48 -3.31 -9.01
C LYS A 67 -3.10 -3.35 -8.35
N ALA A 68 -3.02 -3.93 -7.17
CA ALA A 68 -1.78 -3.97 -6.43
C ALA A 68 -1.45 -5.36 -5.90
N THR A 69 -0.16 -5.65 -5.91
CA THR A 69 0.44 -6.68 -5.08
C THR A 69 1.21 -5.95 -3.97
N ALA A 70 1.73 -6.66 -3.00
CA ALA A 70 2.49 -6.04 -1.92
C ALA A 70 3.63 -6.94 -1.47
N SER A 71 4.85 -6.51 -1.76
CA SER A 71 6.07 -7.11 -1.19
C SER A 71 6.27 -6.62 0.24
N CYS A 72 5.81 -5.40 0.53
CA CYS A 72 5.85 -4.83 1.86
C CYS A 72 4.96 -5.65 2.80
N SER A 73 5.53 -6.12 3.91
CA SER A 73 4.80 -6.96 4.85
C SER A 73 3.59 -6.24 5.47
N TYR A 74 3.74 -4.96 5.78
CA TYR A 74 2.64 -4.18 6.33
C TYR A 74 1.49 -4.06 5.34
N ALA A 75 1.79 -3.66 4.09
CA ALA A 75 0.77 -3.51 3.06
C ALA A 75 0.10 -4.85 2.74
N ASN A 76 0.90 -5.92 2.69
CA ASN A 76 0.39 -7.25 2.44
C ASN A 76 -0.63 -7.66 3.52
N SER A 77 -0.27 -7.48 4.78
CA SER A 77 -1.17 -7.78 5.91
C SER A 77 -2.42 -6.92 5.88
N TRP A 78 -2.26 -5.65 5.54
CA TRP A 78 -3.39 -4.72 5.49
C TRP A 78 -4.40 -5.14 4.41
N PHE A 79 -3.91 -5.51 3.22
CA PHE A 79 -4.77 -5.98 2.14
C PHE A 79 -5.50 -7.27 2.52
N ARG A 80 -4.81 -8.21 3.14
CA ARG A 80 -5.43 -9.47 3.57
C ARG A 80 -6.52 -9.24 4.61
N LYS A 81 -6.25 -8.39 5.58
CA LYS A 81 -7.20 -8.07 6.63
C LYS A 81 -8.45 -7.41 6.07
N ASN A 82 -8.31 -6.65 5.00
CA ASN A 82 -9.39 -5.87 4.39
C ASN A 82 -9.79 -6.39 3.00
N GLU A 83 -9.46 -7.64 2.68
CA GLU A 83 -9.67 -8.20 1.34
C GLU A 83 -11.09 -8.05 0.85
N GLU A 84 -12.08 -8.28 1.70
CA GLU A 84 -13.48 -8.20 1.30
C GLU A 84 -13.87 -6.80 0.83
N LEU A 85 -13.28 -5.76 1.42
CA LEU A 85 -13.58 -4.38 1.08
C LEU A 85 -12.86 -3.91 -0.19
N TYR A 86 -11.71 -4.51 -0.49
CA TYR A 86 -10.82 -3.99 -1.53
C TYR A 86 -10.46 -5.02 -2.60
N LYS A 87 -11.31 -6.00 -2.84
CA LYS A 87 -11.11 -7.02 -3.88
C LYS A 87 -10.83 -6.41 -5.24
N ASP A 88 -11.46 -5.27 -5.50
CA ASP A 88 -11.35 -4.61 -6.81
C ASP A 88 -9.95 -4.09 -7.11
N ILE A 89 -9.16 -3.83 -6.08
CA ILE A 89 -7.80 -3.28 -6.28
C ILE A 89 -6.69 -4.25 -5.89
N ILE A 90 -7.02 -5.41 -5.31
CA ILE A 90 -6.02 -6.41 -4.95
C ILE A 90 -5.83 -7.33 -6.14
N ALA A 91 -4.59 -7.45 -6.62
CA ALA A 91 -4.29 -8.30 -7.76
C ALA A 91 -4.54 -9.76 -7.44
N ILE A 92 -5.04 -10.49 -8.42
CA ILE A 92 -5.37 -11.90 -8.23
C ILE A 92 -4.14 -12.72 -7.87
N GLU A 93 -2.97 -12.36 -8.39
CA GLU A 93 -1.70 -13.01 -8.08
C GLU A 93 -1.41 -12.93 -6.59
N MET A 94 -1.68 -11.79 -5.97
CA MET A 94 -1.48 -11.61 -4.54
C MET A 94 -2.45 -12.47 -3.74
N ARG A 95 -3.68 -12.56 -4.19
CA ARG A 95 -4.69 -13.38 -3.50
C ARG A 95 -4.31 -14.85 -3.52
N THR A 96 -3.77 -15.31 -4.64
CA THR A 96 -3.24 -16.67 -4.78
C THR A 96 -2.01 -16.86 -3.92
N GLN A 97 -1.07 -15.91 -3.97
CA GLN A 97 0.12 -15.92 -3.14
C GLN A 97 -0.19 -15.90 -1.65
N ALA A 98 -1.27 -15.24 -1.27
CA ALA A 98 -1.68 -15.20 0.13
C ALA A 98 -1.89 -16.61 0.69
N ALA A 99 -2.51 -17.50 -0.06
CA ALA A 99 -2.68 -18.89 0.35
C ALA A 99 -1.34 -19.60 0.44
N ALA A 100 -0.48 -19.42 -0.55
CA ALA A 100 0.84 -20.02 -0.58
C ALA A 100 1.72 -19.50 0.57
N CYS A 101 1.67 -18.21 0.82
CA CYS A 101 2.44 -17.60 1.89
C CYS A 101 2.01 -18.09 3.27
N LYS A 102 0.73 -18.34 3.47
CA LYS A 102 0.26 -18.90 4.72
C LYS A 102 0.88 -20.28 4.97
N ILE A 103 0.94 -21.10 3.94
CA ILE A 103 1.56 -22.42 4.03
C ILE A 103 3.04 -22.27 4.38
N ASN A 104 3.72 -21.35 3.71
CA ASN A 104 5.14 -21.13 3.94
C ASN A 104 5.43 -20.51 5.31
N SER A 105 4.57 -19.68 5.81
CA SER A 105 4.80 -19.00 7.07
C SER A 105 4.61 -19.90 8.29
N GLU A 106 4.06 -21.08 8.09
CA GLU A 106 3.92 -22.06 9.16
C GLU A 106 5.22 -22.82 9.43
N HIS A 107 6.19 -22.62 8.60
CA HIS A 107 7.50 -23.24 8.78
C HIS A 107 8.39 -22.36 9.63
#